data_7da1f696cfc32b02a15f0e8f27e96301
#
_entry.id   7da1f696cfc32b02a15f0e8f27e96301
#
_cell.length_a   1.000
_cell.length_b   1.000
_cell.length_c   1.000
_cell.angle_alpha   90.00
_cell.angle_beta   90.00
_cell.angle_gamma   90.00
#
_symmetry.space_group_name_H-M   'P 1'
#
loop_
_entity.id
_entity.type
_entity.pdbx_description
1 polymer ?
#
loop_
_entity_poly.entity_id
_entity_poly.type
_entity_poly.pdbx_seq_one_letter_code
_entity_poly.pdbx_strand_id
1 'polypeptide(L)'
;MFGGILKEQRLNAGFGLRDFAGRIGISPGYLSDMENEKVAPPSEKLILAMARALGIEKDVLLKAAEKVDPEVSEYVAHEPRAADFLRMAKEQNFDNGDWEKLSQLARIAGLGKQEEEKK
;
A
#
# COMPACT_ATOMS: atom_id res chain seq x y z
N MET A 1 5.62 -10.36 4.59
CA MET A 1 7.03 -10.07 4.57
C MET A 1 7.36 -9.19 3.39
N PHE A 2 7.71 -7.97 3.67
CA PHE A 2 7.95 -6.98 2.62
C PHE A 2 9.14 -7.38 1.75
N GLY A 3 10.25 -7.75 2.37
CA GLY A 3 11.48 -8.04 1.63
C GLY A 3 11.33 -9.17 0.63
N GLY A 4 10.68 -10.25 1.02
CA GLY A 4 10.47 -11.38 0.13
C GLY A 4 9.57 -11.02 -1.04
N ILE A 5 8.53 -10.24 -0.80
CA ILE A 5 7.63 -9.80 -1.85
C ILE A 5 8.35 -8.86 -2.81
N LEU A 6 9.14 -7.93 -2.27
CA LEU A 6 9.91 -7.02 -3.10
C LEU A 6 10.87 -7.79 -4.01
N LYS A 7 11.59 -8.75 -3.46
CA LYS A 7 12.53 -9.56 -4.24
C LYS A 7 11.80 -10.33 -5.34
N GLU A 8 10.67 -10.94 -5.00
CA GLU A 8 9.88 -11.68 -5.97
C GLU A 8 9.44 -10.79 -7.13
N GLN A 9 8.94 -9.62 -6.81
CA GLN A 9 8.49 -8.69 -7.84
C GLN A 9 9.65 -8.20 -8.70
N ARG A 10 10.80 -7.96 -8.09
CA ARG A 10 11.99 -7.55 -8.84
C ARG A 10 12.41 -8.63 -9.83
N LEU A 11 12.47 -9.86 -9.36
CA LEU A 11 12.87 -10.99 -10.22
C LEU A 11 11.84 -11.22 -11.33
N ASN A 12 10.55 -11.11 -11.01
CA ASN A 12 9.51 -11.27 -12.01
C ASN A 12 9.60 -10.19 -13.09
N ALA A 13 10.06 -9.00 -12.73
CA ALA A 13 10.22 -7.91 -13.68
C ALA A 13 11.53 -8.02 -14.47
N GLY A 14 12.37 -8.99 -14.13
CA GLY A 14 13.61 -9.20 -14.86
C GLY A 14 14.76 -8.28 -14.47
N PHE A 15 14.67 -7.63 -13.32
CA PHE A 15 15.71 -6.69 -12.89
C PHE A 15 16.75 -7.37 -12.02
N GLY A 16 18.03 -7.11 -12.30
CA GLY A 16 19.10 -7.44 -11.37
C GLY A 16 19.09 -6.48 -10.19
N LEU A 17 19.82 -6.86 -9.14
CA LEU A 17 19.83 -6.08 -7.91
C LEU A 17 20.36 -4.67 -8.15
N ARG A 18 21.53 -4.56 -8.80
CA ARG A 18 22.15 -3.26 -9.04
C ARG A 18 21.32 -2.39 -9.97
N ASP A 19 20.76 -2.99 -11.00
CA ASP A 19 19.94 -2.27 -11.96
C ASP A 19 18.71 -1.67 -11.27
N PHE A 20 18.01 -2.47 -10.50
CA PHE A 20 16.81 -1.98 -9.83
C PHE A 20 17.16 -0.91 -8.80
N ALA A 21 18.21 -1.13 -8.00
CA ALA A 21 18.65 -0.14 -7.03
C ALA A 21 18.93 1.20 -7.69
N GLY A 22 19.61 1.18 -8.85
CA GLY A 22 19.89 2.39 -9.59
C GLY A 22 18.64 3.10 -10.09
N ARG A 23 17.64 2.32 -10.52
CA ARG A 23 16.40 2.89 -11.03
C ARG A 23 15.61 3.64 -9.96
N ILE A 24 15.71 3.20 -8.71
CA ILE A 24 14.97 3.84 -7.62
C ILE A 24 15.86 4.71 -6.72
N GLY A 25 17.12 4.88 -7.10
CA GLY A 25 18.00 5.84 -6.44
C GLY A 25 18.53 5.41 -5.07
N ILE A 26 18.72 4.10 -4.87
CA ILE A 26 19.31 3.61 -3.62
C ILE A 26 20.52 2.74 -3.91
N SER A 27 21.31 2.44 -2.88
CA SER A 27 22.46 1.58 -3.04
C SER A 27 22.03 0.11 -3.16
N PRO A 28 22.80 -0.70 -3.90
CA PRO A 28 22.51 -2.14 -3.96
C PRO A 28 22.55 -2.80 -2.59
N GLY A 29 23.44 -2.33 -1.71
CA GLY A 29 23.52 -2.89 -0.35
C GLY A 29 22.25 -2.64 0.45
N TYR A 30 21.69 -1.44 0.36
CA TYR A 30 20.45 -1.12 1.03
C TYR A 30 19.30 -1.96 0.48
N LEU A 31 19.24 -2.10 -0.85
CA LEU A 31 18.21 -2.95 -1.45
C LEU A 31 18.33 -4.39 -0.99
N SER A 32 19.55 -4.91 -0.96
CA SER A 32 19.80 -6.27 -0.49
C SER A 32 19.34 -6.45 0.95
N ASP A 33 19.65 -5.47 1.81
CA ASP A 33 19.24 -5.53 3.20
C ASP A 33 17.73 -5.53 3.36
N MET A 34 17.03 -4.75 2.54
CA MET A 34 15.57 -4.76 2.58
C MET A 34 14.99 -6.09 2.14
N GLU A 35 15.53 -6.65 1.06
CA GLU A 35 15.04 -7.93 0.55
C GLU A 35 15.30 -9.08 1.52
N ASN A 36 16.36 -8.97 2.31
CA ASN A 36 16.71 -9.98 3.30
C ASN A 36 16.15 -9.66 4.68
N GLU A 37 15.28 -8.67 4.79
CA GLU A 37 14.58 -8.30 6.02
C GLU A 37 15.55 -7.89 7.13
N LYS A 38 16.71 -7.34 6.76
CA LYS A 38 17.68 -6.87 7.75
C LYS A 38 17.40 -5.45 8.20
N VAL A 39 16.57 -4.72 7.46
CA VAL A 39 16.14 -3.38 7.81
C VAL A 39 14.63 -3.30 7.62
N ALA A 40 14.02 -2.30 8.26
CA ALA A 40 12.58 -2.08 8.14
C ALA A 40 12.21 -1.64 6.72
N PRO A 41 10.94 -1.83 6.31
CA PRO A 41 10.50 -1.31 5.02
C PRO A 41 10.73 0.20 4.93
N PRO A 42 10.97 0.71 3.73
CA PRO A 42 11.29 2.14 3.55
C PRO A 42 10.04 3.00 3.64
N SER A 43 10.21 4.29 3.41
CA SER A 43 9.10 5.24 3.43
C SER A 43 8.09 4.93 2.32
N GLU A 44 6.88 5.43 2.50
CA GLU A 44 5.83 5.29 1.47
C GLU A 44 6.29 5.86 0.14
N LYS A 45 7.00 6.97 0.16
CA LYS A 45 7.48 7.60 -1.07
C LYS A 45 8.39 6.66 -1.86
N LEU A 46 9.31 6.00 -1.19
CA LEU A 46 10.20 5.06 -1.87
C LEU A 46 9.43 3.84 -2.36
N ILE A 47 8.48 3.36 -1.56
CA ILE A 47 7.64 2.23 -1.97
C ILE A 47 6.87 2.55 -3.26
N LEU A 48 6.34 3.77 -3.36
CA LEU A 48 5.64 4.18 -4.58
C LEU A 48 6.58 4.20 -5.78
N ALA A 49 7.81 4.66 -5.58
CA ALA A 49 8.81 4.65 -6.65
C ALA A 49 9.16 3.23 -7.07
N MET A 50 9.26 2.31 -6.11
CA MET A 50 9.51 0.91 -6.39
C MET A 50 8.40 0.30 -7.23
N ALA A 51 7.16 0.52 -6.83
CA ALA A 51 6.02 -0.03 -7.56
C ALA A 51 5.97 0.51 -8.99
N ARG A 52 6.23 1.80 -9.16
CA ARG A 52 6.25 2.40 -10.48
C ARG A 52 7.35 1.78 -11.36
N ALA A 53 8.53 1.62 -10.81
CA ALA A 53 9.65 1.03 -11.56
C ALA A 53 9.36 -0.43 -11.93
N LEU A 54 8.65 -1.15 -11.07
CA LEU A 54 8.31 -2.55 -11.32
C LEU A 54 7.08 -2.71 -12.21
N GLY A 55 6.31 -1.65 -12.41
CA GLY A 55 5.09 -1.73 -13.21
C GLY A 55 3.98 -2.49 -12.51
N ILE A 56 3.91 -2.45 -11.19
CA ILE A 56 2.90 -3.16 -10.41
C ILE A 56 2.06 -2.16 -9.63
N GLU A 57 0.92 -2.64 -9.14
CA GLU A 57 0.05 -1.84 -8.30
C GLU A 57 0.76 -1.51 -7.00
N LYS A 58 0.69 -0.25 -6.59
CA LYS A 58 1.38 0.19 -5.37
C LYS A 58 0.89 -0.55 -4.13
N ASP A 59 -0.38 -0.98 -4.12
CA ASP A 59 -0.94 -1.68 -2.98
C ASP A 59 -0.22 -2.99 -2.67
N VAL A 60 0.36 -3.63 -3.67
CA VAL A 60 1.11 -4.87 -3.44
C VAL A 60 2.23 -4.64 -2.42
N LEU A 61 2.98 -3.56 -2.59
CA LEU A 61 4.09 -3.26 -1.71
C LEU A 61 3.66 -2.53 -0.44
N LEU A 62 2.68 -1.62 -0.56
CA LEU A 62 2.21 -0.88 0.61
C LEU A 62 1.61 -1.82 1.65
N LYS A 63 0.79 -2.76 1.23
CA LYS A 63 0.19 -3.72 2.16
C LYS A 63 1.24 -4.61 2.79
N ALA A 64 2.21 -5.05 2.00
CA ALA A 64 3.29 -5.88 2.54
C ALA A 64 4.10 -5.12 3.59
N ALA A 65 4.25 -3.81 3.43
CA ALA A 65 4.96 -2.96 4.38
C ALA A 65 4.07 -2.49 5.52
N GLU A 66 2.78 -2.82 5.49
CA GLU A 66 1.79 -2.34 6.46
C GLU A 66 1.75 -0.82 6.50
N LYS A 67 1.77 -0.22 5.32
CA LYS A 67 1.73 1.23 5.18
C LYS A 67 0.53 1.65 4.37
N VAL A 68 0.09 2.89 4.58
CA VAL A 68 -1.08 3.45 3.92
C VAL A 68 -0.61 4.40 2.82
N ASP A 69 -1.33 4.37 1.68
CA ASP A 69 -1.09 5.30 0.61
C ASP A 69 -1.17 6.74 1.16
N PRO A 70 -0.17 7.58 0.88
CA PRO A 70 -0.21 8.97 1.36
C PRO A 70 -1.46 9.74 0.96
N GLU A 71 -2.05 9.44 -0.20
CA GLU A 71 -3.30 10.09 -0.61
C GLU A 71 -4.44 9.76 0.34
N VAL A 72 -4.48 8.52 0.84
CA VAL A 72 -5.51 8.12 1.81
C VAL A 72 -5.27 8.82 3.14
N SER A 73 -4.03 8.86 3.59
CA SER A 73 -3.69 9.54 4.84
C SER A 73 -4.07 11.01 4.78
N GLU A 74 -3.80 11.65 3.66
CA GLU A 74 -4.14 13.06 3.48
C GLU A 74 -5.65 13.27 3.48
N TYR A 75 -6.38 12.39 2.80
CA TYR A 75 -7.83 12.46 2.78
C TYR A 75 -8.39 12.38 4.20
N VAL A 76 -7.91 11.42 4.98
CA VAL A 76 -8.38 11.25 6.36
C VAL A 76 -8.05 12.49 7.20
N ALA A 77 -6.88 13.09 6.98
CA ALA A 77 -6.49 14.28 7.72
C ALA A 77 -7.44 15.47 7.46
N HIS A 78 -8.04 15.51 6.29
CA HIS A 78 -8.95 16.61 5.92
C HIS A 78 -10.44 16.24 6.08
N GLU A 79 -10.73 15.04 6.57
CA GLU A 79 -12.12 14.62 6.81
C GLU A 79 -12.23 14.06 8.23
N PRO A 80 -12.52 14.95 9.22
CA PRO A 80 -12.56 14.52 10.62
C PRO A 80 -13.52 13.37 10.90
N ARG A 81 -14.61 13.28 10.16
CA ARG A 81 -15.57 12.20 10.36
C ARG A 81 -14.99 10.86 9.95
N ALA A 82 -14.12 10.83 8.93
CA ALA A 82 -13.44 9.60 8.56
C ALA A 82 -12.48 9.18 9.68
N ALA A 83 -11.73 10.12 10.22
CA ALA A 83 -10.82 9.82 11.32
C ALA A 83 -11.56 9.31 12.55
N ASP A 84 -12.68 9.95 12.89
CA ASP A 84 -13.48 9.53 14.02
C ASP A 84 -14.03 8.12 13.82
N PHE A 85 -14.50 7.82 12.61
CA PHE A 85 -15.01 6.49 12.32
C PHE A 85 -13.92 5.43 12.43
N LEU A 86 -12.73 5.71 11.89
CA LEU A 86 -11.63 4.75 11.97
C LEU A 86 -11.21 4.51 13.42
N ARG A 87 -11.22 5.57 14.24
CA ARG A 87 -10.92 5.41 15.66
C ARG A 87 -11.95 4.50 16.34
N MET A 88 -13.22 4.72 16.04
CA MET A 88 -14.28 3.89 16.58
C MET A 88 -14.12 2.44 16.14
N ALA A 89 -13.82 2.22 14.86
CA ALA A 89 -13.62 0.87 14.34
C ALA A 89 -12.47 0.16 15.06
N LYS A 90 -11.40 0.90 15.35
CA LYS A 90 -10.27 0.34 16.09
C LYS A 90 -10.69 -0.04 17.51
N GLU A 91 -11.40 0.86 18.18
CA GLU A 91 -11.85 0.62 19.56
C GLU A 91 -12.82 -0.54 19.65
N GLN A 92 -13.63 -0.72 18.62
CA GLN A 92 -14.61 -1.82 18.58
C GLN A 92 -14.03 -3.09 17.99
N ASN A 93 -12.74 -3.08 17.63
CA ASN A 93 -12.04 -4.26 17.10
C ASN A 93 -12.69 -4.81 15.84
N PHE A 94 -12.94 -3.95 14.86
CA PHE A 94 -13.46 -4.40 13.57
C PHE A 94 -12.54 -5.45 12.96
N ASP A 95 -13.12 -6.57 12.52
CA ASP A 95 -12.37 -7.61 11.82
C ASP A 95 -12.65 -7.55 10.32
N ASN A 96 -12.08 -8.49 9.57
CA ASN A 96 -12.24 -8.51 8.11
C ASN A 96 -13.71 -8.62 7.71
N GLY A 97 -14.48 -9.40 8.46
CA GLY A 97 -15.91 -9.54 8.16
C GLY A 97 -16.66 -8.24 8.34
N ASP A 98 -16.29 -7.48 9.38
CA ASP A 98 -16.91 -6.18 9.62
C ASP A 98 -16.63 -5.20 8.50
N TRP A 99 -15.39 -5.15 8.04
CA TRP A 99 -15.03 -4.27 6.94
C TRP A 99 -15.73 -4.66 5.65
N GLU A 100 -15.89 -5.97 5.40
CA GLU A 100 -16.61 -6.44 4.23
C GLU A 100 -18.07 -6.03 4.28
N LYS A 101 -18.71 -6.21 5.44
CA LYS A 101 -20.11 -5.79 5.61
C LYS A 101 -20.27 -4.30 5.40
N LEU A 102 -19.35 -3.52 5.94
CA LEU A 102 -19.41 -2.08 5.81
C LEU A 102 -19.30 -1.66 4.34
N SER A 103 -18.39 -2.28 3.61
CA SER A 103 -18.24 -1.99 2.18
C SER A 103 -19.50 -2.31 1.40
N GLN A 104 -20.16 -3.44 1.73
CA GLN A 104 -21.41 -3.81 1.10
C GLN A 104 -22.52 -2.83 1.44
N LEU A 105 -22.59 -2.42 2.71
CA LEU A 105 -23.62 -1.45 3.13
C LEU A 105 -23.44 -0.13 2.41
N ALA A 106 -22.19 0.32 2.24
CA ALA A 106 -21.92 1.56 1.53
C ALA A 106 -22.43 1.49 0.09
N ARG A 107 -22.20 0.36 -0.57
CA ARG A 107 -22.68 0.16 -1.94
C ARG A 107 -24.20 0.11 -2.01
N ILE A 108 -24.82 -0.65 -1.10
CA ILE A 108 -26.27 -0.80 -1.08
C ILE A 108 -26.94 0.53 -0.78
N ALA A 109 -26.39 1.31 0.14
CA ALA A 109 -26.92 2.61 0.51
C ALA A 109 -26.69 3.68 -0.56
N GLY A 110 -25.89 3.37 -1.58
CA GLY A 110 -25.63 4.31 -2.67
C GLY A 110 -24.73 5.45 -2.29
N LEU A 111 -23.82 5.23 -1.37
CA LEU A 111 -22.90 6.27 -0.97
C LEU A 111 -21.89 6.54 -2.06
N GLY A 112 -21.58 7.80 -2.25
CA GLY A 112 -20.62 8.23 -3.25
C GLY A 112 -21.14 8.04 -4.66
N LYS A 113 -20.24 8.13 -5.64
CA LYS A 113 -20.58 7.97 -7.05
C LYS A 113 -20.58 6.49 -7.42
N GLN A 114 -21.57 6.07 -8.19
CA GLN A 114 -21.67 4.69 -8.62
C GLN A 114 -20.93 4.48 -9.93
N GLU A 115 -20.36 3.28 -10.08
CA GLU A 115 -19.58 2.94 -11.27
C GLU A 115 -20.40 3.04 -12.55
N GLU A 116 -21.64 2.62 -12.49
CA GLU A 116 -22.50 2.60 -13.67
C GLU A 116 -22.77 4.00 -14.21
N GLU A 117 -22.54 5.04 -13.43
CA GLU A 117 -22.72 6.42 -13.88
C GLU A 117 -21.67 6.86 -14.88
N LYS A 118 -20.64 6.07 -15.05
CA LYS A 118 -19.53 6.41 -15.93
C LYS A 118 -19.78 6.06 -17.39
N LYS A 119 -20.90 5.51 -17.72
CA LYS A 119 -21.19 5.08 -19.08
C LYS A 119 -21.39 6.24 -20.07
#